data_76392ac95b67ed4c7fe6a934990c06e6
#
_entry.id   76392ac95b67ed4c7fe6a934990c06e6
#
_cell.length_a   1.000
_cell.length_b   1.000
_cell.length_c   1.000
_cell.angle_alpha   90.00
_cell.angle_beta   90.00
_cell.angle_gamma   90.00
#
_symmetry.space_group_name_H-M   'P 1'
#
loop_
_entity.id
_entity.type
_entity.pdbx_description
1 polymer ?
#
loop_
_entity_poly.entity_id
_entity_poly.type
_entity_poly.pdbx_seq_one_letter_code
_entity_poly.pdbx_strand_id
1 'polypeptide(L)'
;MGYKDEDFILRQAKQMGEALGNILGQEAADEIMMVEAEQGQKKSDEILFRKTVPTDVPAIMLLIQDATAYLKEQGSPQWQNNQAPTEETIQNDIKNDVSYVLSLNHEAVGLCALIAEKDSAYEAIDGAWKDLGTDTYIAIHRVAVSSNYRGLGLGQKLLEEAIKKAQSLGYQDIRIDTYPTNGPMLHLIDKVGFTYQGMIEFDFINGERKAFQLI
;
A
#
# COMPACT_ATOMS: atom_id res chain seq x y z
N MET A 1 10.95 -24.52 -2.97
CA MET A 1 9.85 -25.25 -3.64
C MET A 1 9.69 -24.82 -5.11
N GLY A 2 10.71 -24.33 -5.77
CA GLY A 2 10.67 -23.73 -7.12
C GLY A 2 11.32 -24.51 -8.27
N TYR A 3 12.15 -25.51 -8.00
CA TYR A 3 12.93 -26.20 -9.04
C TYR A 3 12.17 -27.30 -9.82
N LYS A 4 11.06 -27.83 -9.28
CA LYS A 4 10.28 -28.88 -9.98
C LYS A 4 9.27 -28.32 -10.97
N ASP A 5 8.84 -27.08 -10.81
CA ASP A 5 7.84 -26.47 -11.69
C ASP A 5 8.47 -25.92 -12.98
N GLU A 6 9.69 -25.40 -12.93
CA GLU A 6 10.41 -24.94 -14.13
C GLU A 6 10.75 -26.10 -15.09
N ASP A 7 11.19 -27.24 -14.58
CA ASP A 7 11.48 -28.44 -15.38
C ASP A 7 10.21 -29.00 -16.04
N PHE A 8 9.06 -28.92 -15.39
CA PHE A 8 7.78 -29.36 -15.91
C PHE A 8 7.31 -28.47 -17.07
N ILE A 9 7.38 -27.14 -16.89
CA ILE A 9 6.99 -26.14 -17.88
C ILE A 9 7.88 -26.25 -19.12
N LEU A 10 9.19 -26.37 -18.95
CA LEU A 10 10.15 -26.57 -20.07
C LEU A 10 9.88 -27.85 -20.87
N ARG A 11 9.50 -28.95 -20.19
CA ARG A 11 9.14 -30.19 -20.88
C ARG A 11 7.85 -30.07 -21.68
N GLN A 12 6.85 -29.39 -21.12
CA GLN A 12 5.58 -29.14 -21.84
C GLN A 12 5.78 -28.24 -23.05
N ALA A 13 6.56 -27.15 -22.92
CA ALA A 13 6.88 -26.28 -24.03
C ALA A 13 7.62 -27.02 -25.16
N LYS A 14 8.58 -27.88 -24.81
CA LYS A 14 9.30 -28.71 -25.78
C LYS A 14 8.39 -29.70 -26.52
N GLN A 15 7.48 -30.37 -25.79
CA GLN A 15 6.50 -31.30 -26.40
C GLN A 15 5.49 -30.57 -27.30
N MET A 16 5.06 -29.35 -26.94
CA MET A 16 4.20 -28.52 -27.79
C MET A 16 4.96 -28.07 -29.07
N GLY A 17 6.22 -27.65 -28.96
CA GLY A 17 7.05 -27.29 -30.11
C GLY A 17 7.24 -28.44 -31.09
N GLU A 18 7.52 -29.66 -30.59
CA GLU A 18 7.64 -30.88 -31.43
C GLU A 18 6.31 -31.25 -32.11
N ALA A 19 5.18 -31.12 -31.40
CA ALA A 19 3.83 -31.38 -31.95
C ALA A 19 3.45 -30.36 -33.03
N LEU A 20 3.72 -29.07 -32.82
CA LEU A 20 3.48 -28.00 -33.78
C LEU A 20 4.39 -28.13 -35.03
N GLY A 21 5.67 -28.49 -34.84
CA GLY A 21 6.61 -28.74 -35.94
C GLY A 21 6.17 -29.84 -36.88
N ASN A 22 5.53 -30.90 -36.36
CA ASN A 22 4.99 -32.00 -37.16
C ASN A 22 3.70 -31.62 -37.94
N ILE A 23 2.97 -30.60 -37.50
CA ILE A 23 1.68 -30.16 -38.09
C ILE A 23 1.89 -29.00 -39.07
N LEU A 24 2.70 -28.02 -38.71
CA LEU A 24 2.84 -26.73 -39.42
C LEU A 24 4.16 -26.56 -40.17
N GLY A 25 5.12 -27.46 -39.97
CA GLY A 25 6.50 -27.30 -40.40
C GLY A 25 7.36 -26.60 -39.33
N GLN A 26 8.65 -26.95 -39.31
CA GLN A 26 9.55 -26.53 -38.21
C GLN A 26 9.71 -24.99 -38.12
N GLU A 27 9.80 -24.29 -39.26
CA GLU A 27 9.95 -22.83 -39.31
C GLU A 27 8.74 -22.11 -38.71
N ALA A 28 7.51 -22.55 -39.01
CA ALA A 28 6.29 -21.93 -38.44
C ALA A 28 6.12 -22.25 -36.95
N ALA A 29 6.55 -23.44 -36.51
CA ALA A 29 6.54 -23.80 -35.09
C ALA A 29 7.55 -22.97 -34.29
N ASP A 30 8.76 -22.76 -34.84
CA ASP A 30 9.79 -21.93 -34.21
C ASP A 30 9.39 -20.48 -34.15
N GLU A 31 8.67 -19.93 -35.14
CA GLU A 31 8.14 -18.58 -35.15
C GLU A 31 7.00 -18.40 -34.10
N ILE A 32 6.09 -19.37 -33.97
CA ILE A 32 5.05 -19.37 -32.94
C ILE A 32 5.69 -19.47 -31.53
N MET A 33 6.67 -20.33 -31.33
CA MET A 33 7.38 -20.49 -30.06
C MET A 33 8.20 -19.25 -29.69
N MET A 34 8.77 -18.52 -30.67
CA MET A 34 9.42 -17.22 -30.43
C MET A 34 8.42 -16.15 -30.00
N VAL A 35 7.26 -16.06 -30.69
CA VAL A 35 6.20 -15.09 -30.31
C VAL A 35 5.64 -15.40 -28.93
N GLU A 36 5.43 -16.68 -28.58
CA GLU A 36 4.98 -17.07 -27.24
C GLU A 36 6.08 -16.85 -26.18
N ALA A 37 7.36 -17.04 -26.51
CA ALA A 37 8.47 -16.74 -25.62
C ALA A 37 8.65 -15.22 -25.40
N GLU A 38 8.44 -14.41 -26.43
CA GLU A 38 8.42 -12.93 -26.30
C GLU A 38 7.22 -12.43 -25.51
N GLN A 39 6.04 -13.06 -25.65
CA GLN A 39 4.84 -12.75 -24.85
C GLN A 39 4.90 -13.34 -23.44
N GLY A 40 5.66 -14.42 -23.24
CA GLY A 40 5.92 -15.07 -21.96
C GLY A 40 7.08 -14.46 -21.16
N GLN A 41 7.77 -13.43 -21.67
CA GLN A 41 8.61 -12.61 -20.82
C GLN A 41 7.73 -12.04 -19.71
N LYS A 42 7.88 -12.57 -18.49
CA LYS A 42 7.28 -12.07 -17.28
C LYS A 42 7.41 -10.55 -17.31
N LYS A 43 6.32 -9.88 -17.68
CA LYS A 43 6.19 -8.44 -17.46
C LYS A 43 6.47 -8.27 -15.97
N SER A 44 7.62 -7.75 -15.61
CA SER A 44 7.95 -7.51 -14.21
C SER A 44 6.81 -6.69 -13.64
N ASP A 45 6.21 -7.16 -12.54
CA ASP A 45 5.11 -6.45 -11.90
C ASP A 45 5.51 -4.99 -11.71
N GLU A 46 4.83 -4.09 -12.42
CA GLU A 46 5.10 -2.67 -12.34
C GLU A 46 4.44 -2.11 -11.10
N ILE A 47 5.25 -1.83 -10.08
CA ILE A 47 4.80 -1.17 -8.85
C ILE A 47 5.12 0.31 -8.95
N LEU A 48 4.08 1.14 -8.91
CA LEU A 48 4.20 2.59 -9.00
C LEU A 48 3.49 3.28 -7.82
N PHE A 49 4.18 4.20 -7.15
CA PHE A 49 3.58 5.11 -6.18
C PHE A 49 3.29 6.44 -6.84
N ARG A 50 2.02 6.85 -6.88
CA ARG A 50 1.56 8.04 -7.59
C ARG A 50 0.42 8.75 -6.90
N LYS A 51 0.14 9.97 -7.31
CA LYS A 51 -1.10 10.67 -6.95
C LYS A 51 -2.32 9.85 -7.33
N THR A 52 -3.32 9.88 -6.46
CA THR A 52 -4.64 9.33 -6.74
C THR A 52 -5.35 10.18 -7.79
N VAL A 53 -6.04 9.52 -8.70
CA VAL A 53 -6.91 10.19 -9.69
C VAL A 53 -8.36 9.76 -9.50
N PRO A 54 -9.36 10.53 -9.98
CA PRO A 54 -10.78 10.20 -9.76
C PRO A 54 -11.19 8.81 -10.22
N THR A 55 -10.55 8.27 -11.24
CA THR A 55 -10.82 6.91 -11.74
C THR A 55 -10.34 5.80 -10.79
N ASP A 56 -9.50 6.10 -9.79
CA ASP A 56 -9.09 5.14 -8.77
C ASP A 56 -10.14 4.94 -7.67
N VAL A 57 -11.09 5.88 -7.52
CA VAL A 57 -12.03 5.91 -6.38
C VAL A 57 -12.78 4.60 -6.19
N PRO A 58 -13.35 3.94 -7.22
CA PRO A 58 -14.03 2.66 -7.03
C PRO A 58 -13.12 1.57 -6.44
N ALA A 59 -11.87 1.46 -6.92
CA ALA A 59 -10.90 0.49 -6.40
C ALA A 59 -10.50 0.82 -4.96
N ILE A 60 -10.30 2.10 -4.64
CA ILE A 60 -9.99 2.58 -3.29
C ILE A 60 -11.11 2.24 -2.30
N MET A 61 -12.38 2.43 -2.70
CA MET A 61 -13.50 2.09 -1.82
C MET A 61 -13.57 0.61 -1.50
N LEU A 62 -13.20 -0.26 -2.44
CA LEU A 62 -13.04 -1.71 -2.19
C LEU A 62 -11.88 -1.98 -1.21
N LEU A 63 -10.72 -1.31 -1.37
CA LEU A 63 -9.60 -1.42 -0.42
C LEU A 63 -10.01 -1.02 1.01
N ILE A 64 -10.75 0.09 1.16
CA ILE A 64 -11.24 0.55 2.46
C ILE A 64 -12.23 -0.44 3.05
N GLN A 65 -13.14 -0.98 2.25
CA GLN A 65 -14.11 -2.01 2.68
C GLN A 65 -13.39 -3.26 3.20
N ASP A 66 -12.42 -3.78 2.44
CA ASP A 66 -11.63 -4.95 2.81
C ASP A 66 -10.82 -4.70 4.09
N ALA A 67 -10.17 -3.54 4.20
CA ALA A 67 -9.41 -3.18 5.39
C ALA A 67 -10.32 -3.03 6.62
N THR A 68 -11.51 -2.44 6.48
CA THR A 68 -12.50 -2.32 7.54
C THR A 68 -13.00 -3.69 8.01
N ALA A 69 -13.29 -4.60 7.09
CA ALA A 69 -13.70 -5.97 7.40
C ALA A 69 -12.57 -6.72 8.14
N TYR A 70 -11.35 -6.60 7.65
CA TYR A 70 -10.18 -7.21 8.29
C TYR A 70 -9.95 -6.70 9.72
N LEU A 71 -10.02 -5.38 9.94
CA LEU A 71 -9.89 -4.78 11.28
C LEU A 71 -10.96 -5.33 12.23
N LYS A 72 -12.19 -5.48 11.76
CA LYS A 72 -13.30 -6.08 12.51
C LYS A 72 -12.99 -7.53 12.92
N GLU A 73 -12.49 -8.35 11.99
CA GLU A 73 -12.10 -9.74 12.27
C GLU A 73 -10.97 -9.83 13.32
N GLN A 74 -10.09 -8.84 13.34
CA GLN A 74 -9.02 -8.73 14.36
C GLN A 74 -9.51 -8.14 15.69
N GLY A 75 -10.80 -7.84 15.83
CA GLY A 75 -11.38 -7.23 17.02
C GLY A 75 -10.98 -5.77 17.23
N SER A 76 -10.43 -5.10 16.21
CA SER A 76 -10.09 -3.68 16.27
C SER A 76 -11.33 -2.82 16.03
N PRO A 77 -11.61 -1.82 16.87
CA PRO A 77 -12.69 -0.86 16.64
C PRO A 77 -12.35 0.21 15.60
N GLN A 78 -11.10 0.27 15.15
CA GLN A 78 -10.65 1.23 14.12
C GLN A 78 -11.49 1.05 12.84
N TRP A 79 -11.97 2.16 12.29
CA TRP A 79 -12.81 2.22 11.08
C TRP A 79 -14.19 1.54 11.21
N GLN A 80 -14.61 1.15 12.41
CA GLN A 80 -15.96 0.67 12.66
C GLN A 80 -16.91 1.86 12.91
N ASN A 81 -18.21 1.60 12.99
CA ASN A 81 -19.21 2.61 13.34
C ASN A 81 -19.21 3.87 12.44
N ASN A 82 -19.05 3.69 11.12
CA ASN A 82 -18.97 4.77 10.12
C ASN A 82 -17.76 5.70 10.28
N GLN A 83 -16.68 5.23 10.88
CA GLN A 83 -15.42 5.99 11.02
C GLN A 83 -14.41 5.69 9.91
N ALA A 84 -14.70 4.75 9.01
CA ALA A 84 -13.87 4.51 7.82
C ALA A 84 -13.93 5.70 6.86
N PRO A 85 -12.86 5.97 6.10
CA PRO A 85 -12.89 6.99 5.06
C PRO A 85 -14.03 6.74 4.07
N THR A 86 -14.81 7.78 3.78
CA THR A 86 -15.91 7.73 2.81
C THR A 86 -15.42 8.11 1.41
N GLU A 87 -16.26 7.89 0.40
CA GLU A 87 -15.97 8.35 -0.96
C GLU A 87 -15.76 9.87 -1.00
N GLU A 88 -16.57 10.63 -0.26
CA GLU A 88 -16.41 12.08 -0.13
C GLU A 88 -15.03 12.44 0.47
N THR A 89 -14.59 11.71 1.50
CA THR A 89 -13.25 11.88 2.08
C THR A 89 -12.17 11.69 1.02
N ILE A 90 -12.25 10.64 0.22
CA ILE A 90 -11.26 10.36 -0.83
C ILE A 90 -11.29 11.40 -1.94
N GLN A 91 -12.48 11.84 -2.37
CA GLN A 91 -12.62 12.91 -3.36
C GLN A 91 -12.03 14.24 -2.87
N ASN A 92 -12.24 14.59 -1.58
CA ASN A 92 -11.63 15.76 -0.97
C ASN A 92 -10.11 15.64 -0.89
N ASP A 93 -9.57 14.47 -0.53
CA ASP A 93 -8.13 14.23 -0.50
C ASP A 93 -7.49 14.34 -1.90
N ILE A 94 -8.18 13.87 -2.94
CA ILE A 94 -7.74 14.04 -4.34
C ILE A 94 -7.72 15.53 -4.70
N LYS A 95 -8.79 16.24 -4.39
CA LYS A 95 -8.92 17.68 -4.67
C LYS A 95 -7.84 18.52 -3.98
N ASN A 96 -7.45 18.12 -2.77
CA ASN A 96 -6.41 18.79 -1.97
C ASN A 96 -5.00 18.27 -2.27
N ASP A 97 -4.85 17.38 -3.25
CA ASP A 97 -3.55 16.84 -3.66
C ASP A 97 -2.81 16.04 -2.57
N VAL A 98 -3.52 15.49 -1.57
CA VAL A 98 -2.92 14.76 -0.45
C VAL A 98 -3.02 13.24 -0.56
N SER A 99 -3.83 12.72 -1.50
CA SER A 99 -4.06 11.28 -1.70
C SER A 99 -3.06 10.65 -2.65
N TYR A 100 -2.55 9.47 -2.28
CA TYR A 100 -1.59 8.67 -3.05
C TYR A 100 -2.00 7.20 -3.08
N VAL A 101 -1.75 6.54 -4.20
CA VAL A 101 -1.94 5.11 -4.37
C VAL A 101 -0.62 4.41 -4.67
N LEU A 102 -0.48 3.20 -4.17
CA LEU A 102 0.44 2.20 -4.72
C LEU A 102 -0.34 1.40 -5.75
N SER A 103 0.11 1.41 -7.00
CA SER A 103 -0.49 0.61 -8.07
C SER A 103 0.41 -0.56 -8.44
N LEU A 104 -0.21 -1.69 -8.77
CA LEU A 104 0.42 -2.88 -9.30
C LEU A 104 -0.22 -3.15 -10.66
N ASN A 105 0.56 -3.11 -11.73
CA ASN A 105 0.07 -3.28 -13.11
C ASN A 105 -1.15 -2.38 -13.43
N HIS A 106 -1.07 -1.10 -13.00
CA HIS A 106 -2.09 -0.05 -13.14
C HIS A 106 -3.31 -0.17 -12.20
N GLU A 107 -3.48 -1.26 -11.45
CA GLU A 107 -4.52 -1.40 -10.44
C GLU A 107 -4.08 -0.76 -9.12
N ALA A 108 -4.95 0.03 -8.47
CA ALA A 108 -4.70 0.57 -7.14
C ALA A 108 -4.79 -0.55 -6.09
N VAL A 109 -3.65 -0.91 -5.48
CA VAL A 109 -3.53 -1.99 -4.49
C VAL A 109 -3.18 -1.49 -3.10
N GLY A 110 -2.90 -0.21 -2.95
CA GLY A 110 -2.64 0.45 -1.67
C GLY A 110 -3.02 1.91 -1.72
N LEU A 111 -3.37 2.48 -0.58
CA LEU A 111 -3.78 3.88 -0.38
C LEU A 111 -3.06 4.46 0.82
N CYS A 112 -2.68 5.74 0.74
CA CYS A 112 -2.39 6.59 1.89
C CYS A 112 -2.71 8.06 1.57
N ALA A 113 -2.84 8.88 2.63
CA ALA A 113 -2.92 10.34 2.52
C ALA A 113 -1.74 10.97 3.27
N LEU A 114 -1.13 12.01 2.68
CA LEU A 114 -0.05 12.80 3.27
C LEU A 114 -0.63 14.17 3.66
N ILE A 115 -0.91 14.37 4.95
CA ILE A 115 -1.61 15.54 5.46
C ILE A 115 -0.66 16.38 6.30
N ALA A 116 -0.48 17.65 5.91
CA ALA A 116 0.41 18.60 6.57
C ALA A 116 -0.32 19.63 7.44
N GLU A 117 -1.64 19.50 7.57
CA GLU A 117 -2.43 20.36 8.45
C GLU A 117 -2.18 19.98 9.90
N LYS A 118 -2.14 21.02 10.76
CA LYS A 118 -2.04 20.81 12.20
C LYS A 118 -3.33 20.16 12.71
N ASP A 119 -3.18 19.05 13.45
CA ASP A 119 -4.27 18.32 14.06
C ASP A 119 -4.21 18.49 15.58
N SER A 120 -5.33 18.89 16.18
CA SER A 120 -5.43 19.11 17.63
C SER A 120 -5.10 17.86 18.45
N ALA A 121 -5.40 16.65 17.95
CA ALA A 121 -5.03 15.41 18.61
C ALA A 121 -3.52 15.23 18.66
N TYR A 122 -2.81 15.60 17.59
CA TYR A 122 -1.35 15.54 17.54
C TYR A 122 -0.70 16.61 18.42
N GLU A 123 -1.33 17.79 18.57
CA GLU A 123 -0.84 18.85 19.46
C GLU A 123 -1.04 18.50 20.93
N ALA A 124 -2.10 17.75 21.26
CA ALA A 124 -2.45 17.33 22.62
C ALA A 124 -1.86 15.96 23.02
N ILE A 125 -0.75 15.53 22.43
CA ILE A 125 -0.14 14.23 22.69
C ILE A 125 0.16 14.01 24.19
N ASP A 126 -0.27 12.88 24.74
CA ASP A 126 0.21 12.35 26.01
C ASP A 126 1.54 11.64 25.78
N GLY A 127 2.61 12.42 25.85
CA GLY A 127 3.96 12.10 25.46
C GLY A 127 4.70 13.34 24.97
N ALA A 128 5.65 13.19 24.06
CA ALA A 128 6.36 14.33 23.46
C ALA A 128 6.90 13.99 22.07
N TRP A 129 6.62 14.85 21.10
CA TRP A 129 7.32 14.81 19.80
C TRP A 129 8.78 15.19 19.98
N LYS A 130 9.66 14.49 19.29
CA LYS A 130 11.07 14.87 19.24
C LYS A 130 11.22 16.15 18.43
N ASP A 131 11.92 17.12 18.99
CA ASP A 131 12.26 18.35 18.28
C ASP A 131 13.27 18.04 17.15
N LEU A 132 12.87 18.29 15.92
CA LEU A 132 13.69 18.14 14.71
C LEU A 132 14.07 19.49 14.11
N GLY A 133 13.90 20.60 14.87
CA GLY A 133 14.22 21.95 14.42
C GLY A 133 13.23 22.50 13.37
N THR A 134 12.01 22.00 13.33
CA THR A 134 10.94 22.44 12.44
C THR A 134 9.60 22.50 13.15
N ASP A 135 8.79 23.54 12.84
CA ASP A 135 7.45 23.72 13.37
C ASP A 135 6.36 23.06 12.52
N THR A 136 6.77 22.42 11.40
CA THR A 136 5.85 21.77 10.47
C THR A 136 6.11 20.27 10.40
N TYR A 137 5.03 19.51 10.36
CA TYR A 137 5.08 18.06 10.16
C TYR A 137 4.12 17.65 9.04
N ILE A 138 4.30 16.43 8.56
CA ILE A 138 3.35 15.74 7.69
C ILE A 138 2.97 14.40 8.33
N ALA A 139 1.68 14.09 8.36
CA ALA A 139 1.18 12.84 8.90
C ALA A 139 0.71 11.91 7.77
N ILE A 140 1.06 10.61 7.90
CA ILE A 140 0.60 9.56 6.99
C ILE A 140 -0.69 8.99 7.55
N HIS A 141 -1.79 9.20 6.85
CA HIS A 141 -3.13 8.76 7.22
C HIS A 141 -3.72 7.79 6.21
N ARG A 142 -4.84 7.15 6.54
CA ARG A 142 -5.69 6.33 5.67
C ARG A 142 -4.93 5.19 4.99
N VAL A 143 -3.95 4.58 5.70
CA VAL A 143 -3.16 3.48 5.16
C VAL A 143 -4.04 2.23 5.01
N ALA A 144 -4.20 1.78 3.79
CA ALA A 144 -4.87 0.54 3.44
C ALA A 144 -4.14 -0.19 2.32
N VAL A 145 -4.15 -1.52 2.34
CA VAL A 145 -3.55 -2.36 1.30
C VAL A 145 -4.48 -3.53 1.00
N SER A 146 -4.60 -3.89 -0.26
CA SER A 146 -5.44 -5.00 -0.71
C SER A 146 -5.05 -6.31 -0.04
N SER A 147 -6.06 -7.01 0.48
CA SER A 147 -5.91 -8.34 1.07
C SER A 147 -5.52 -9.40 0.04
N ASN A 148 -5.84 -9.18 -1.24
CA ASN A 148 -5.55 -10.11 -2.34
C ASN A 148 -4.05 -10.28 -2.61
N TYR A 149 -3.23 -9.32 -2.17
CA TYR A 149 -1.79 -9.28 -2.41
C TYR A 149 -0.96 -9.43 -1.11
N ARG A 150 -1.51 -10.17 -0.13
CA ARG A 150 -0.80 -10.44 1.13
C ARG A 150 0.51 -11.19 0.89
N GLY A 151 1.51 -10.90 1.70
CA GLY A 151 2.83 -11.54 1.61
C GLY A 151 3.78 -10.94 0.57
N LEU A 152 3.31 -10.03 -0.30
CA LEU A 152 4.17 -9.35 -1.29
C LEU A 152 4.90 -8.11 -0.74
N GLY A 153 4.77 -7.80 0.54
CA GLY A 153 5.45 -6.65 1.15
C GLY A 153 4.88 -5.29 0.75
N LEU A 154 3.69 -5.23 0.13
CA LEU A 154 3.12 -3.98 -0.39
C LEU A 154 2.85 -2.93 0.70
N GLY A 155 2.49 -3.34 1.92
CA GLY A 155 2.31 -2.40 3.03
C GLY A 155 3.59 -1.69 3.43
N GLN A 156 4.70 -2.41 3.50
CA GLN A 156 6.03 -1.82 3.72
C GLN A 156 6.40 -0.88 2.56
N LYS A 157 6.24 -1.35 1.32
CA LYS A 157 6.52 -0.55 0.13
C LYS A 157 5.71 0.75 0.09
N LEU A 158 4.41 0.69 0.43
CA LEU A 158 3.54 1.87 0.51
C LEU A 158 4.08 2.90 1.52
N LEU A 159 4.45 2.47 2.73
CA LEU A 159 4.98 3.38 3.75
C LEU A 159 6.35 3.94 3.36
N GLU A 160 7.25 3.13 2.80
CA GLU A 160 8.56 3.59 2.31
C GLU A 160 8.43 4.66 1.23
N GLU A 161 7.51 4.47 0.27
CA GLU A 161 7.28 5.45 -0.79
C GLU A 161 6.57 6.71 -0.25
N ALA A 162 5.65 6.56 0.71
CA ALA A 162 5.02 7.70 1.39
C ALA A 162 6.06 8.55 2.15
N ILE A 163 7.00 7.92 2.86
CA ILE A 163 8.12 8.60 3.53
C ILE A 163 8.99 9.35 2.53
N LYS A 164 9.43 8.68 1.45
CA LYS A 164 10.23 9.32 0.39
C LYS A 164 9.51 10.52 -0.22
N LYS A 165 8.19 10.37 -0.44
CA LYS A 165 7.36 11.46 -0.97
C LYS A 165 7.29 12.62 0.00
N ALA A 166 7.03 12.38 1.29
CA ALA A 166 7.02 13.40 2.33
C ALA A 166 8.36 14.16 2.39
N GLN A 167 9.48 13.43 2.37
CA GLN A 167 10.84 14.03 2.32
C GLN A 167 11.05 14.86 1.04
N SER A 168 10.58 14.39 -0.11
CA SER A 168 10.68 15.14 -1.38
C SER A 168 9.85 16.43 -1.39
N LEU A 169 8.83 16.51 -0.54
CA LEU A 169 8.04 17.72 -0.29
C LEU A 169 8.67 18.67 0.73
N GLY A 170 9.85 18.31 1.30
CA GLY A 170 10.61 19.11 2.24
C GLY A 170 10.29 18.85 3.72
N TYR A 171 9.46 17.88 4.06
CA TYR A 171 9.15 17.56 5.46
C TYR A 171 10.22 16.67 6.07
N GLN A 172 10.73 17.09 7.23
CA GLN A 172 11.66 16.32 8.07
C GLN A 172 10.92 15.61 9.20
N ASP A 173 9.87 16.24 9.74
CA ASP A 173 9.01 15.68 10.76
C ASP A 173 7.86 14.91 10.08
N ILE A 174 7.98 13.58 10.08
CA ILE A 174 6.99 12.67 9.47
C ILE A 174 6.38 11.85 10.60
N ARG A 175 5.05 11.91 10.71
CA ARG A 175 4.29 11.27 11.77
C ARG A 175 3.29 10.26 11.24
N ILE A 176 2.91 9.30 12.09
CA ILE A 176 1.89 8.31 11.81
C ILE A 176 1.24 7.86 13.11
N ASP A 177 -0.03 7.48 13.05
CA ASP A 177 -0.73 6.91 14.19
C ASP A 177 -1.48 5.64 13.82
N THR A 178 -1.78 4.82 14.81
CA THR A 178 -2.64 3.66 14.63
C THR A 178 -3.33 3.25 15.94
N TYR A 179 -4.43 2.51 15.83
CA TYR A 179 -5.13 1.98 16.99
C TYR A 179 -4.20 1.05 17.81
N PRO A 180 -4.23 1.10 19.16
CA PRO A 180 -3.25 0.42 20.02
C PRO A 180 -3.13 -1.08 19.81
N THR A 181 -4.17 -1.75 19.32
CA THR A 181 -4.19 -3.20 19.07
C THR A 181 -4.09 -3.59 17.58
N ASN A 182 -3.85 -2.62 16.69
CA ASN A 182 -3.64 -2.92 15.27
C ASN A 182 -2.24 -3.49 15.04
N GLY A 183 -2.05 -4.77 15.39
CA GLY A 183 -0.77 -5.46 15.33
C GLY A 183 -0.07 -5.39 13.97
N PRO A 184 -0.73 -5.68 12.85
CA PRO A 184 -0.13 -5.57 11.52
C PRO A 184 0.43 -4.17 11.22
N MET A 185 -0.32 -3.12 11.56
CA MET A 185 0.12 -1.75 11.32
C MET A 185 1.27 -1.36 12.25
N LEU A 186 1.21 -1.74 13.53
CA LEU A 186 2.30 -1.53 14.49
C LEU A 186 3.61 -2.18 14.01
N HIS A 187 3.53 -3.40 13.47
CA HIS A 187 4.70 -4.09 12.91
C HIS A 187 5.26 -3.35 11.67
N LEU A 188 4.40 -2.85 10.79
CA LEU A 188 4.85 -2.08 9.61
C LEU A 188 5.51 -0.76 10.01
N ILE A 189 4.92 -0.03 10.95
CA ILE A 189 5.43 1.24 11.48
C ILE A 189 6.84 1.05 12.06
N ASP A 190 7.03 0.03 12.91
CA ASP A 190 8.34 -0.31 13.48
C ASP A 190 9.35 -0.68 12.38
N LYS A 191 8.93 -1.52 11.43
CA LYS A 191 9.78 -2.02 10.35
C LYS A 191 10.32 -0.92 9.42
N VAL A 192 9.56 0.16 9.20
CA VAL A 192 10.00 1.30 8.39
C VAL A 192 10.68 2.41 9.18
N GLY A 193 10.94 2.18 10.48
CA GLY A 193 11.83 3.00 11.30
C GLY A 193 11.16 4.09 12.12
N PHE A 194 9.84 4.08 12.28
CA PHE A 194 9.17 5.02 13.18
C PHE A 194 9.38 4.64 14.65
N THR A 195 9.49 5.65 15.49
CA THR A 195 9.64 5.52 16.94
C THR A 195 8.39 6.02 17.66
N TYR A 196 7.94 5.28 18.66
CA TYR A 196 6.80 5.64 19.49
C TYR A 196 7.07 6.91 20.28
N GLN A 197 6.11 7.85 20.28
CA GLN A 197 6.21 9.15 20.94
C GLN A 197 5.20 9.36 22.04
N GLY A 198 4.06 8.68 22.01
CA GLY A 198 3.00 8.84 23.01
C GLY A 198 1.64 8.40 22.50
N MET A 199 0.61 8.76 23.28
CA MET A 199 -0.79 8.53 22.92
C MET A 199 -1.41 9.84 22.43
N ILE A 200 -2.27 9.74 21.43
CA ILE A 200 -3.15 10.83 21.00
C ILE A 200 -4.60 10.34 21.04
N GLU A 201 -5.54 11.26 21.14
CA GLU A 201 -6.96 10.95 21.17
C GLU A 201 -7.73 11.86 20.23
N PHE A 202 -8.46 11.25 19.29
CA PHE A 202 -9.41 11.93 18.43
C PHE A 202 -10.77 12.04 19.12
N ASP A 203 -11.51 13.10 18.86
CA ASP A 203 -12.82 13.38 19.46
C ASP A 203 -13.93 12.51 18.84
N PHE A 204 -13.78 11.19 18.95
CA PHE A 204 -14.79 10.20 18.59
C PHE A 204 -14.60 8.89 19.38
N ILE A 205 -15.62 8.03 19.42
CA ILE A 205 -15.60 6.77 20.16
C ILE A 205 -14.43 5.90 19.68
N ASN A 206 -13.61 5.39 20.61
CA ASN A 206 -12.36 4.64 20.34
C ASN A 206 -11.36 5.48 19.52
N GLY A 207 -11.25 6.77 19.88
CA GLY A 207 -10.34 7.73 19.23
C GLY A 207 -8.88 7.60 19.62
N GLU A 208 -8.55 6.75 20.63
CA GLU A 208 -7.19 6.55 21.11
C GLU A 208 -6.27 5.98 20.03
N ARG A 209 -5.07 6.52 19.92
CA ARG A 209 -4.04 6.07 18.98
C ARG A 209 -2.66 6.08 19.61
N LYS A 210 -1.84 5.10 19.27
CA LYS A 210 -0.40 5.19 19.44
C LYS A 210 0.16 6.06 18.33
N ALA A 211 0.92 7.08 18.71
CA ALA A 211 1.53 8.04 17.80
C ALA A 211 3.04 7.80 17.68
N PHE A 212 3.53 7.92 16.46
CA PHE A 212 4.91 7.60 16.10
C PHE A 212 5.50 8.71 15.22
N GLN A 213 6.82 8.88 15.29
CA GLN A 213 7.58 9.85 14.51
C GLN A 213 8.77 9.16 13.86
N LEU A 214 9.06 9.48 12.62
CA LEU A 214 10.28 9.05 11.93
C LEU A 214 11.46 9.88 12.44
N ILE A 215 12.51 9.22 12.94
CA ILE A 215 13.69 9.86 13.55
C ILE A 215 14.95 9.40 12.85
#